data_c454adf8cf37d20f835193c86eedd0e9
#
_entry.id   c454adf8cf37d20f835193c86eedd0e9
#
_cell.length_a   1.000
_cell.length_b   1.000
_cell.length_c   1.000
_cell.angle_alpha   90.00
_cell.angle_beta   90.00
_cell.angle_gamma   90.00
#
_symmetry.space_group_name_H-M   'P 1'
#
loop_
_entity.id
_entity.type
_entity.pdbx_description
1 polymer ?
#
loop_
_entity_poly.entity_id
_entity_poly.type
_entity_poly.pdbx_seq_one_letter_code
_entity_poly.pdbx_strand_id
1 'polypeptide(L)'
;MLTILCDVAGICAPGVSNEGMEKRIDKFGVRDTFTYKAYPTTFWDIYQEGGHAVRATASDMGPELLSRILGLTPAQEGILHIVFRIADDKGLLLIDLKDLRAMLTYVNEHRSEYMMTYGNITSQSVAAILRALLPLEQQGGDLFFGEPALDIRDWMRTDADGHGMINVLDCVKLVQNPTLYAGFLLWMLSELFENLPEAGDLDKPKLVFFFDEAHMLFRDAPAVLLQKIEQTVKLIRSRGVGVFFVTQNPSDIPNAVLAQLSNRVQHALRAYTPAAVSYTHLRAHETLRHL
;
A
#
# COMPACT_ATOMS: atom_id res chain seq x y z
N MET A 1 4.08 -1.05 -9.44
CA MET A 1 2.92 -1.93 -9.59
C MET A 1 2.85 -2.87 -8.40
N LEU A 2 1.79 -2.79 -7.61
CA LEU A 2 1.51 -3.77 -6.56
C LEU A 2 0.89 -4.99 -7.24
N THR A 3 1.62 -6.07 -7.37
CA THR A 3 1.10 -7.31 -7.94
C THR A 3 1.27 -8.47 -6.96
N ILE A 4 0.27 -9.33 -6.94
CA ILE A 4 0.27 -10.54 -6.11
C ILE A 4 1.04 -11.67 -6.82
N LEU A 5 1.28 -11.54 -8.11
CA LEU A 5 1.80 -12.61 -8.94
C LEU A 5 3.09 -12.20 -9.67
N CYS A 6 4.02 -13.14 -9.77
CA CYS A 6 5.23 -13.05 -10.57
C CYS A 6 4.99 -12.89 -12.09
N ASP A 7 3.73 -12.79 -12.53
CA ASP A 7 3.35 -12.69 -13.95
C ASP A 7 3.92 -11.43 -14.62
N VAL A 8 4.24 -10.40 -13.83
CA VAL A 8 4.84 -9.15 -14.32
C VAL A 8 6.38 -9.22 -14.35
N ALA A 9 6.99 -10.23 -13.76
CA ALA A 9 8.45 -10.36 -13.70
C ALA A 9 9.11 -10.35 -15.09
N GLY A 10 8.43 -10.84 -16.12
CA GLY A 10 8.92 -10.81 -17.49
C GLY A 10 9.08 -9.44 -18.13
N ILE A 11 8.56 -8.37 -17.51
CA ILE A 11 8.61 -6.99 -18.08
C ILE A 11 10.05 -6.42 -18.14
N CYS A 12 10.95 -6.95 -17.31
CA CYS A 12 12.36 -6.56 -17.26
C CYS A 12 13.21 -7.16 -18.39
N ALA A 13 12.64 -8.09 -19.16
CA ALA A 13 13.31 -8.72 -20.29
C ALA A 13 12.54 -8.49 -21.60
N PRO A 14 13.22 -8.40 -22.74
CA PRO A 14 12.52 -8.30 -24.03
C PRO A 14 11.73 -9.60 -24.26
N GLY A 15 10.49 -9.44 -24.70
CA GLY A 15 9.67 -10.57 -25.10
C GLY A 15 10.28 -11.34 -26.28
N VAL A 16 9.89 -12.61 -26.43
CA VAL A 16 10.34 -13.45 -27.54
C VAL A 16 9.19 -13.60 -28.53
N SER A 17 9.51 -13.43 -29.83
CA SER A 17 8.55 -13.67 -30.90
C SER A 17 8.08 -15.13 -30.89
N ASN A 18 6.78 -15.32 -31.06
CA ASN A 18 6.16 -16.60 -31.30
C ASN A 18 4.98 -16.45 -32.23
N GLU A 19 4.51 -17.55 -32.82
CA GLU A 19 3.42 -17.53 -33.81
C GLU A 19 2.13 -16.85 -33.30
N GLY A 20 1.81 -17.02 -32.02
CA GLY A 20 0.62 -16.39 -31.39
C GLY A 20 0.76 -14.88 -31.31
N MET A 21 1.96 -14.39 -30.94
CA MET A 21 2.26 -12.95 -30.86
C MET A 21 2.26 -12.34 -32.25
N GLU A 22 2.89 -12.97 -33.24
CA GLU A 22 2.91 -12.47 -34.60
C GLU A 22 1.50 -12.33 -35.20
N LYS A 23 0.64 -13.34 -35.00
CA LYS A 23 -0.77 -13.26 -35.39
C LYS A 23 -1.52 -12.12 -34.70
N ARG A 24 -1.20 -11.82 -33.43
CA ARG A 24 -1.79 -10.70 -32.70
C ARG A 24 -1.31 -9.35 -33.25
N ILE A 25 -0.01 -9.20 -33.48
CA ILE A 25 0.59 -7.98 -34.03
C ILE A 25 -0.08 -7.65 -35.36
N ASP A 26 -0.24 -8.66 -36.25
CA ASP A 26 -0.91 -8.48 -37.53
C ASP A 26 -2.39 -8.15 -37.37
N LYS A 27 -3.10 -8.87 -36.49
CA LYS A 27 -4.52 -8.65 -36.24
C LYS A 27 -4.84 -7.24 -35.78
N PHE A 28 -3.97 -6.62 -34.97
CA PHE A 28 -4.15 -5.27 -34.47
C PHE A 28 -3.47 -4.20 -35.31
N GLY A 29 -2.77 -4.57 -36.40
CA GLY A 29 -2.12 -3.63 -37.31
C GLY A 29 -1.02 -2.79 -36.67
N VAL A 30 -0.34 -3.34 -35.65
CA VAL A 30 0.68 -2.61 -34.89
C VAL A 30 2.11 -3.02 -35.25
N ARG A 31 2.31 -3.74 -36.36
CA ARG A 31 3.62 -4.29 -36.77
C ARG A 31 4.70 -3.22 -36.89
N ASP A 32 4.37 -2.06 -37.42
CA ASP A 32 5.32 -0.98 -37.65
C ASP A 32 5.72 -0.23 -36.36
N THR A 33 4.92 -0.33 -35.34
CA THR A 33 5.11 0.37 -34.07
C THR A 33 5.45 -0.54 -32.88
N PHE A 34 5.24 -1.85 -33.06
CA PHE A 34 5.49 -2.83 -32.01
C PHE A 34 6.96 -3.29 -32.01
N THR A 35 7.58 -3.21 -30.85
CA THR A 35 8.93 -3.73 -30.63
C THR A 35 8.98 -4.56 -29.34
N TYR A 36 9.68 -5.67 -29.38
CA TYR A 36 10.01 -6.43 -28.18
C TYR A 36 11.05 -5.66 -27.36
N LYS A 37 10.63 -5.07 -26.27
CA LYS A 37 11.46 -4.16 -25.46
C LYS A 37 11.46 -4.59 -23.99
N ALA A 38 12.62 -4.54 -23.36
CA ALA A 38 12.74 -4.56 -21.91
C ALA A 38 12.41 -3.19 -21.33
N TYR A 39 11.86 -3.17 -20.12
CA TYR A 39 11.59 -1.93 -19.41
C TYR A 39 12.43 -1.87 -18.12
N PRO A 40 12.89 -0.66 -17.73
CA PRO A 40 13.65 -0.49 -16.50
C PRO A 40 12.77 -0.86 -15.31
N THR A 41 13.12 -1.93 -14.60
CA THR A 41 12.26 -2.52 -13.58
C THR A 41 13.05 -2.75 -12.30
N THR A 42 12.47 -2.36 -11.18
CA THR A 42 12.96 -2.65 -9.82
C THR A 42 11.95 -3.52 -9.09
N PHE A 43 12.44 -4.59 -8.47
CA PHE A 43 11.62 -5.48 -7.66
C PHE A 43 11.82 -5.13 -6.19
N TRP A 44 10.71 -5.12 -5.46
CA TRP A 44 10.63 -4.80 -4.04
C TRP A 44 9.97 -5.94 -3.29
N ASP A 45 10.46 -6.22 -2.08
CA ASP A 45 9.94 -7.31 -1.26
C ASP A 45 10.15 -7.00 0.24
N ILE A 46 9.07 -7.07 1.01
CA ILE A 46 9.14 -6.92 2.48
C ILE A 46 9.92 -8.09 3.09
N TYR A 47 9.78 -9.29 2.55
CA TYR A 47 10.43 -10.50 3.07
C TYR A 47 11.86 -10.69 2.57
N GLN A 48 12.34 -9.83 1.66
CA GLN A 48 13.71 -9.80 1.15
C GLN A 48 14.17 -11.09 0.46
N GLU A 49 13.24 -11.82 -0.17
CA GLU A 49 13.53 -13.08 -0.84
C GLU A 49 13.76 -12.89 -2.34
N GLY A 50 13.11 -11.91 -2.96
CA GLY A 50 13.14 -11.70 -4.40
C GLY A 50 13.30 -10.26 -4.87
N GLY A 51 13.52 -9.30 -3.96
CA GLY A 51 13.59 -7.89 -4.31
C GLY A 51 14.38 -7.05 -3.30
N HIS A 52 14.46 -5.76 -3.57
CA HIS A 52 14.98 -4.79 -2.61
C HIS A 52 14.05 -4.70 -1.40
N ALA A 53 14.64 -4.57 -0.22
CA ALA A 53 13.90 -4.47 1.02
C ALA A 53 12.98 -3.23 1.02
N VAL A 54 11.73 -3.44 1.41
CA VAL A 54 10.81 -2.36 1.76
C VAL A 54 10.72 -2.28 3.27
N ARG A 55 11.14 -1.16 3.83
CA ARG A 55 11.15 -0.94 5.28
C ARG A 55 10.60 0.42 5.63
N ALA A 56 10.06 0.51 6.84
CA ALA A 56 9.70 1.76 7.51
C ALA A 56 10.22 1.72 8.94
N THR A 57 10.54 2.87 9.54
CA THR A 57 10.84 2.89 10.97
C THR A 57 9.54 2.92 11.78
N ALA A 58 9.58 2.48 13.03
CA ALA A 58 8.46 2.63 13.94
C ALA A 58 8.15 4.12 14.16
N SER A 59 9.18 4.99 14.15
CA SER A 59 9.03 6.45 14.21
C SER A 59 8.28 7.01 13.00
N ASP A 60 8.56 6.56 11.76
CA ASP A 60 7.87 7.00 10.54
C ASP A 60 6.40 6.56 10.55
N MET A 61 6.13 5.36 11.06
CA MET A 61 4.77 4.86 11.22
C MET A 61 3.97 5.71 12.22
N GLY A 62 4.62 6.12 13.29
CA GLY A 62 4.03 6.91 14.36
C GLY A 62 2.99 6.16 15.22
N PRO A 63 2.64 6.75 16.38
CA PRO A 63 1.75 6.07 17.34
C PRO A 63 0.32 5.92 16.82
N GLU A 64 -0.17 6.84 15.98
CA GLU A 64 -1.54 6.80 15.46
C GLU A 64 -1.75 5.62 14.50
N LEU A 65 -0.86 5.44 13.50
CA LEU A 65 -0.98 4.32 12.56
C LEU A 65 -0.74 2.99 13.26
N LEU A 66 0.28 2.91 14.14
CA LEU A 66 0.54 1.70 14.91
C LEU A 66 -0.63 1.32 15.80
N SER A 67 -1.27 2.28 16.49
CA SER A 67 -2.47 2.01 17.30
C SER A 67 -3.59 1.39 16.50
N ARG A 68 -3.79 1.88 15.29
CA ARG A 68 -4.83 1.37 14.38
C ARG A 68 -4.52 -0.03 13.87
N ILE A 69 -3.27 -0.28 13.48
CA ILE A 69 -2.79 -1.59 13.01
C ILE A 69 -2.92 -2.64 14.12
N LEU A 70 -2.54 -2.26 15.33
CA LEU A 70 -2.56 -3.14 16.50
C LEU A 70 -3.97 -3.30 17.12
N GLY A 71 -4.96 -2.54 16.62
CA GLY A 71 -6.33 -2.57 17.15
C GLY A 71 -6.42 -2.12 18.63
N LEU A 72 -5.64 -1.11 18.99
CA LEU A 72 -5.57 -0.62 20.38
C LEU A 72 -6.85 0.11 20.79
N THR A 73 -7.19 0.00 22.06
CA THR A 73 -8.24 0.83 22.66
C THR A 73 -7.76 2.27 22.85
N PRO A 74 -8.64 3.28 22.99
CA PRO A 74 -8.25 4.67 23.20
C PRO A 74 -7.29 4.88 24.39
N ALA A 75 -7.44 4.08 25.45
CA ALA A 75 -6.55 4.14 26.61
C ALA A 75 -5.14 3.60 26.29
N GLN A 76 -5.05 2.55 25.48
CA GLN A 76 -3.77 1.99 25.04
C GLN A 76 -3.09 2.89 24.00
N GLU A 77 -3.87 3.45 23.07
CA GLU A 77 -3.40 4.46 22.11
C GLU A 77 -2.80 5.66 22.84
N GLY A 78 -3.47 6.20 23.87
CA GLY A 78 -2.93 7.29 24.69
C GLY A 78 -1.60 6.95 25.32
N ILE A 79 -1.43 5.71 25.81
CA ILE A 79 -0.13 5.26 26.37
C ILE A 79 0.93 5.14 25.26
N LEU A 80 0.57 4.64 24.08
CA LEU A 80 1.50 4.58 22.95
C LEU A 80 1.98 5.98 22.54
N HIS A 81 1.08 6.96 22.48
CA HIS A 81 1.45 8.36 22.25
C HIS A 81 2.43 8.90 23.32
N ILE A 82 2.20 8.57 24.59
CA ILE A 82 3.12 8.94 25.69
C ILE A 82 4.50 8.32 25.47
N VAL A 83 4.56 7.03 25.09
CA VAL A 83 5.83 6.32 24.83
C VAL A 83 6.62 6.99 23.72
N PHE A 84 5.99 7.33 22.60
CA PHE A 84 6.60 8.06 21.50
C PHE A 84 7.08 9.45 21.96
N ARG A 85 6.25 10.19 22.70
CA ARG A 85 6.61 11.50 23.20
C ARG A 85 7.81 11.46 24.13
N ILE A 86 7.91 10.47 25.02
CA ILE A 86 9.07 10.30 25.90
C ILE A 86 10.33 9.93 25.09
N ALA A 87 10.19 9.12 24.04
CA ALA A 87 11.28 8.81 23.13
C ALA A 87 11.80 10.08 22.44
N ASP A 88 10.91 10.90 21.90
CA ASP A 88 11.23 12.18 21.26
C ASP A 88 11.93 13.15 22.24
N ASP A 89 11.38 13.32 23.45
CA ASP A 89 11.94 14.20 24.46
C ASP A 89 13.34 13.75 24.93
N LYS A 90 13.65 12.46 24.78
CA LYS A 90 14.99 11.89 25.04
C LYS A 90 15.90 11.83 23.81
N GLY A 91 15.42 12.23 22.63
CA GLY A 91 16.16 12.13 21.37
C GLY A 91 16.40 10.69 20.93
N LEU A 92 15.52 9.74 21.29
CA LEU A 92 15.59 8.33 20.92
C LEU A 92 14.73 8.07 19.70
N LEU A 93 15.32 7.55 18.63
CA LEU A 93 14.58 7.06 17.47
C LEU A 93 14.09 5.64 17.75
N LEU A 94 12.83 5.40 17.43
CA LEU A 94 12.26 4.05 17.43
C LEU A 94 12.38 3.49 16.02
N ILE A 95 13.45 2.76 15.76
CA ILE A 95 13.80 2.27 14.43
C ILE A 95 12.98 1.03 14.11
N ASP A 96 12.97 0.06 15.02
CA ASP A 96 12.31 -1.23 14.82
C ASP A 96 11.33 -1.57 15.96
N LEU A 97 10.71 -2.75 15.88
CA LEU A 97 9.77 -3.21 16.91
C LEU A 97 10.49 -3.54 18.24
N LYS A 98 11.80 -3.83 18.21
CA LYS A 98 12.58 -4.10 19.43
C LYS A 98 12.80 -2.81 20.21
N ASP A 99 13.09 -1.70 19.51
CA ASP A 99 13.20 -0.38 20.14
C ASP A 99 11.88 0.03 20.77
N LEU A 100 10.76 -0.15 20.03
CA LEU A 100 9.44 0.15 20.55
C LEU A 100 9.11 -0.71 21.79
N ARG A 101 9.44 -1.99 21.77
CA ARG A 101 9.26 -2.91 22.91
C ARG A 101 10.10 -2.51 24.10
N ALA A 102 11.38 -2.17 23.85
CA ALA A 102 12.29 -1.70 24.90
C ALA A 102 11.78 -0.42 25.54
N MET A 103 11.30 0.52 24.72
CA MET A 103 10.77 1.80 25.20
C MET A 103 9.46 1.63 26.01
N LEU A 104 8.56 0.74 25.56
CA LEU A 104 7.35 0.37 26.31
C LEU A 104 7.71 -0.21 27.70
N THR A 105 8.70 -1.09 27.74
CA THR A 105 9.17 -1.69 28.97
C THR A 105 9.80 -0.64 29.89
N TYR A 106 10.67 0.19 29.37
CA TYR A 106 11.29 1.29 30.10
C TYR A 106 10.27 2.24 30.71
N VAL A 107 9.28 2.68 29.92
CA VAL A 107 8.22 3.58 30.42
C VAL A 107 7.36 2.91 31.50
N ASN A 108 7.11 1.61 31.38
CA ASN A 108 6.39 0.87 32.44
C ASN A 108 7.16 0.75 33.73
N GLU A 109 8.48 0.54 33.68
CA GLU A 109 9.35 0.46 34.87
C GLU A 109 9.46 1.82 35.56
N HIS A 110 9.52 2.91 34.79
CA HIS A 110 9.67 4.28 35.29
C HIS A 110 8.35 5.07 35.33
N ARG A 111 7.19 4.40 35.27
CA ARG A 111 5.88 5.04 35.13
C ARG A 111 5.58 6.09 36.21
N SER A 112 6.07 5.91 37.45
CA SER A 112 5.89 6.87 38.54
C SER A 112 6.51 8.23 38.26
N GLU A 113 7.60 8.27 37.50
CA GLU A 113 8.29 9.50 37.13
C GLU A 113 7.50 10.28 36.05
N TYR A 114 6.81 9.55 35.18
CA TYR A 114 6.09 10.14 34.04
C TYR A 114 4.64 10.47 34.32
N MET A 115 4.03 9.87 35.34
CA MET A 115 2.61 10.05 35.66
C MET A 115 2.21 11.51 35.91
N MET A 116 3.09 12.28 36.54
CA MET A 116 2.83 13.68 36.83
C MET A 116 2.83 14.57 35.58
N THR A 117 3.62 14.21 34.59
CA THR A 117 3.80 14.98 33.36
C THR A 117 2.82 14.55 32.25
N TYR A 118 2.61 13.24 32.08
CA TYR A 118 1.89 12.69 30.92
C TYR A 118 0.58 11.99 31.28
N GLY A 119 0.30 11.83 32.58
CA GLY A 119 -0.92 11.17 33.05
C GLY A 119 -0.72 9.70 33.43
N ASN A 120 -1.82 9.02 33.69
CA ASN A 120 -1.81 7.67 34.25
C ASN A 120 -1.34 6.61 33.23
N ILE A 121 -0.23 5.94 33.51
CA ILE A 121 0.32 4.83 32.73
C ILE A 121 0.10 3.54 33.53
N THR A 122 -0.77 2.65 32.99
CA THR A 122 -1.07 1.39 33.65
C THR A 122 -0.25 0.24 33.06
N SER A 123 0.36 -0.59 33.92
CA SER A 123 1.11 -1.78 33.48
C SER A 123 0.23 -2.76 32.70
N GLN A 124 -1.08 -2.81 32.98
CA GLN A 124 -2.02 -3.64 32.25
C GLN A 124 -2.15 -3.22 30.78
N SER A 125 -2.22 -1.93 30.51
CA SER A 125 -2.28 -1.40 29.14
C SER A 125 -0.97 -1.58 28.39
N VAL A 126 0.19 -1.34 29.04
CA VAL A 126 1.49 -1.62 28.44
C VAL A 126 1.62 -3.09 28.07
N ALA A 127 1.24 -4.00 28.98
CA ALA A 127 1.24 -5.44 28.70
C ALA A 127 0.29 -5.82 27.55
N ALA A 128 -0.84 -5.12 27.40
CA ALA A 128 -1.74 -5.33 26.27
C ALA A 128 -1.12 -4.88 24.94
N ILE A 129 -0.44 -3.74 24.90
CA ILE A 129 0.29 -3.26 23.71
C ILE A 129 1.39 -4.26 23.35
N LEU A 130 2.20 -4.71 24.32
CA LEU A 130 3.25 -5.70 24.09
C LEU A 130 2.71 -7.02 23.50
N ARG A 131 1.52 -7.47 23.95
CA ARG A 131 0.87 -8.64 23.37
C ARG A 131 0.36 -8.38 21.95
N ALA A 132 -0.14 -7.17 21.66
CA ALA A 132 -0.63 -6.82 20.35
C ALA A 132 0.49 -6.73 19.29
N LEU A 133 1.74 -6.50 19.70
CA LEU A 133 2.91 -6.52 18.82
C LEU A 133 3.27 -7.94 18.34
N LEU A 134 2.99 -8.99 19.14
CA LEU A 134 3.41 -10.36 18.81
C LEU A 134 2.91 -10.87 17.44
N PRO A 135 1.62 -10.73 17.08
CA PRO A 135 1.17 -11.14 15.75
C PRO A 135 1.86 -10.38 14.62
N LEU A 136 2.14 -9.09 14.80
CA LEU A 136 2.81 -8.26 13.81
C LEU A 136 4.26 -8.74 13.60
N GLU A 137 5.00 -9.03 14.68
CA GLU A 137 6.34 -9.62 14.63
C GLU A 137 6.34 -10.97 13.92
N GLN A 138 5.40 -11.86 14.27
CA GLN A 138 5.28 -13.20 13.66
C GLN A 138 4.93 -13.16 12.16
N GLN A 139 4.25 -12.12 11.70
CA GLN A 139 3.90 -11.94 10.30
C GLN A 139 5.03 -11.32 9.45
N GLY A 140 6.18 -11.05 10.02
CA GLY A 140 7.33 -10.45 9.34
C GLY A 140 7.54 -8.97 9.65
N GLY A 141 6.92 -8.46 10.72
CA GLY A 141 7.14 -7.11 11.21
C GLY A 141 8.62 -6.81 11.45
N ASP A 142 9.39 -7.76 11.96
CA ASP A 142 10.85 -7.62 12.16
C ASP A 142 11.64 -7.39 10.86
N LEU A 143 11.09 -7.76 9.70
CA LEU A 143 11.70 -7.51 8.40
C LEU A 143 11.24 -6.18 7.80
N PHE A 144 10.00 -5.78 8.09
CA PHE A 144 9.42 -4.54 7.60
C PHE A 144 9.87 -3.32 8.41
N PHE A 145 9.91 -3.43 9.76
CA PHE A 145 10.35 -2.33 10.59
C PHE A 145 11.88 -2.31 10.69
N GLY A 146 12.47 -1.19 10.28
CA GLY A 146 13.92 -1.02 10.33
C GLY A 146 14.48 -0.07 9.29
N GLU A 147 15.79 0.03 9.27
CA GLU A 147 16.54 0.82 8.29
C GLU A 147 17.27 -0.07 7.26
N PRO A 148 17.58 0.48 6.07
CA PRO A 148 17.16 1.78 5.57
C PRO A 148 15.67 1.84 5.27
N ALA A 149 14.99 2.91 5.69
CA ALA A 149 13.59 3.14 5.37
C ALA A 149 13.44 3.49 3.89
N LEU A 150 12.34 3.05 3.28
CA LEU A 150 12.01 3.40 1.89
C LEU A 150 11.60 4.87 1.81
N ASP A 151 12.26 5.63 0.95
CA ASP A 151 11.75 6.91 0.49
C ASP A 151 10.82 6.68 -0.70
N ILE A 152 9.57 7.08 -0.57
CA ILE A 152 8.57 6.91 -1.64
C ILE A 152 8.99 7.60 -2.95
N ARG A 153 9.87 8.61 -2.89
CA ARG A 153 10.43 9.29 -4.07
C ARG A 153 11.34 8.38 -4.90
N ASP A 154 11.90 7.32 -4.31
CA ASP A 154 12.68 6.33 -5.05
C ASP A 154 11.84 5.61 -6.12
N TRP A 155 10.53 5.52 -5.92
CA TRP A 155 9.62 4.94 -6.91
C TRP A 155 9.32 5.88 -8.09
N MET A 156 9.70 7.15 -8.00
CA MET A 156 9.53 8.15 -9.06
C MET A 156 10.79 8.37 -9.90
N ARG A 157 11.83 7.55 -9.71
CA ARG A 157 13.07 7.64 -10.49
C ARG A 157 12.84 7.33 -11.95
N THR A 158 13.71 7.89 -12.80
CA THR A 158 13.81 7.60 -14.22
C THR A 158 15.14 6.94 -14.51
N ASP A 159 15.21 6.20 -15.63
CA ASP A 159 16.47 5.70 -16.18
C ASP A 159 17.29 6.81 -16.83
N ALA A 160 18.45 6.45 -17.41
CA ALA A 160 19.34 7.37 -18.09
C ALA A 160 18.73 8.02 -19.34
N ASP A 161 17.72 7.38 -19.94
CA ASP A 161 17.00 7.84 -21.12
C ASP A 161 15.75 8.67 -20.77
N GLY A 162 15.49 8.87 -19.46
CA GLY A 162 14.33 9.61 -18.95
C GLY A 162 13.03 8.81 -18.91
N HIS A 163 13.08 7.48 -19.08
CA HIS A 163 11.91 6.62 -18.89
C HIS A 163 11.65 6.38 -17.41
N GLY A 164 10.37 6.38 -17.01
CA GLY A 164 9.99 6.06 -15.63
C GLY A 164 10.32 4.62 -15.28
N MET A 165 10.86 4.41 -14.08
CA MET A 165 11.10 3.08 -13.53
C MET A 165 9.79 2.35 -13.26
N ILE A 166 9.73 1.07 -13.60
CA ILE A 166 8.63 0.18 -13.20
C ILE A 166 9.01 -0.47 -11.88
N ASN A 167 8.24 -0.17 -10.84
CA ASN A 167 8.44 -0.74 -9.52
C ASN A 167 7.44 -1.86 -9.29
N VAL A 168 7.90 -3.06 -9.04
CA VAL A 168 7.09 -4.25 -8.80
C VAL A 168 7.28 -4.67 -7.36
N LEU A 169 6.22 -4.60 -6.54
CA LEU A 169 6.22 -5.10 -5.17
C LEU A 169 5.64 -6.52 -5.16
N ASP A 170 6.41 -7.48 -4.67
CA ASP A 170 5.92 -8.83 -4.40
C ASP A 170 5.02 -8.84 -3.16
N CYS A 171 3.75 -9.19 -3.37
CA CYS A 171 2.75 -9.26 -2.32
C CYS A 171 2.27 -10.69 -2.03
N VAL A 172 2.85 -11.73 -2.65
CA VAL A 172 2.38 -13.12 -2.52
C VAL A 172 2.30 -13.57 -1.07
N LYS A 173 3.34 -13.36 -0.29
CA LYS A 173 3.36 -13.67 1.14
C LYS A 173 2.65 -12.60 1.97
N LEU A 174 2.75 -11.35 1.58
CA LEU A 174 2.23 -10.21 2.33
C LEU A 174 0.71 -10.28 2.49
N VAL A 175 -0.04 -10.65 1.46
CA VAL A 175 -1.50 -10.78 1.52
C VAL A 175 -1.98 -11.91 2.43
N GLN A 176 -1.12 -12.88 2.73
CA GLN A 176 -1.42 -13.94 3.69
C GLN A 176 -1.26 -13.50 5.15
N ASN A 177 -0.69 -12.31 5.36
CA ASN A 177 -0.40 -11.72 6.66
C ASN A 177 -1.18 -10.41 6.83
N PRO A 178 -2.49 -10.48 7.16
CA PRO A 178 -3.42 -9.35 7.02
C PRO A 178 -3.06 -8.13 7.88
N THR A 179 -2.47 -8.35 9.07
CA THR A 179 -2.07 -7.24 9.96
C THR A 179 -0.91 -6.46 9.35
N LEU A 180 0.11 -7.15 8.87
CA LEU A 180 1.26 -6.53 8.22
C LEU A 180 0.87 -5.89 6.88
N TYR A 181 0.01 -6.56 6.09
CA TYR A 181 -0.50 -6.01 4.83
C TYR A 181 -1.26 -4.70 5.03
N ALA A 182 -2.20 -4.70 5.99
CA ALA A 182 -2.93 -3.48 6.33
C ALA A 182 -2.00 -2.36 6.83
N GLY A 183 -1.02 -2.72 7.66
CA GLY A 183 -0.01 -1.80 8.16
C GLY A 183 0.83 -1.18 7.06
N PHE A 184 1.36 -2.01 6.18
CA PHE A 184 2.12 -1.56 5.01
C PHE A 184 1.31 -0.60 4.13
N LEU A 185 0.07 -0.96 3.81
CA LEU A 185 -0.79 -0.12 2.98
C LEU A 185 -1.13 1.22 3.65
N LEU A 186 -1.44 1.21 4.93
CA LEU A 186 -1.71 2.43 5.69
C LEU A 186 -0.48 3.34 5.70
N TRP A 187 0.69 2.80 5.96
CA TRP A 187 1.94 3.54 5.91
C TRP A 187 2.21 4.10 4.51
N MET A 188 2.19 3.27 3.48
CA MET A 188 2.45 3.67 2.09
C MET A 188 1.50 4.78 1.62
N LEU A 189 0.20 4.65 1.92
CA LEU A 189 -0.79 5.67 1.56
C LEU A 189 -0.60 6.97 2.36
N SER A 190 -0.09 6.90 3.59
CA SER A 190 0.24 8.07 4.39
C SER A 190 1.49 8.77 3.83
N GLU A 191 2.54 8.01 3.54
CA GLU A 191 3.76 8.51 2.90
C GLU A 191 3.48 9.25 1.59
N LEU A 192 2.64 8.67 0.73
CA LEU A 192 2.21 9.32 -0.51
C LEU A 192 1.49 10.64 -0.25
N PHE A 193 0.72 10.71 0.83
CA PHE A 193 -0.05 11.90 1.15
C PHE A 193 0.77 12.99 1.85
N GLU A 194 1.73 12.61 2.67
CA GLU A 194 2.53 13.54 3.47
C GLU A 194 3.74 14.05 2.70
N ASN A 195 4.42 13.19 1.98
CA ASN A 195 5.71 13.51 1.35
C ASN A 195 5.62 13.99 -0.10
N LEU A 196 4.48 13.80 -0.78
CA LEU A 196 4.33 14.35 -2.11
C LEU A 196 3.70 15.75 -2.06
N PRO A 197 4.39 16.77 -2.60
CA PRO A 197 3.83 18.13 -2.67
C PRO A 197 2.64 18.16 -3.62
N GLU A 198 1.74 19.10 -3.41
CA GLU A 198 0.69 19.39 -4.38
C GLU A 198 1.30 19.78 -5.72
N ALA A 199 0.91 19.09 -6.76
CA ALA A 199 1.45 19.26 -8.10
C ALA A 199 0.48 19.98 -9.05
N GLY A 200 -0.76 20.20 -8.62
CA GLY A 200 -1.83 20.75 -9.45
C GLY A 200 -2.28 19.77 -10.54
N ASP A 201 -2.92 20.28 -11.57
CA ASP A 201 -3.32 19.49 -12.75
C ASP A 201 -2.13 19.35 -13.70
N LEU A 202 -1.50 18.18 -13.67
CA LEU A 202 -0.40 17.82 -14.59
C LEU A 202 -0.95 17.10 -15.81
N ASP A 203 -0.35 17.35 -16.98
CA ASP A 203 -0.67 16.61 -18.21
C ASP A 203 -0.38 15.11 -18.10
N LYS A 204 0.61 14.74 -17.29
CA LYS A 204 0.99 13.34 -17.02
C LYS A 204 1.24 13.14 -15.54
N PRO A 205 0.79 12.00 -14.98
CA PRO A 205 1.09 11.68 -13.59
C PRO A 205 2.59 11.44 -13.39
N LYS A 206 3.10 11.81 -12.21
CA LYS A 206 4.48 11.52 -11.79
C LYS A 206 4.66 10.08 -11.35
N LEU A 207 3.62 9.47 -10.82
CA LEU A 207 3.61 8.11 -10.33
C LEU A 207 2.25 7.48 -10.64
N VAL A 208 2.23 6.21 -11.02
CA VAL A 208 1.01 5.46 -11.27
C VAL A 208 1.04 4.16 -10.49
N PHE A 209 0.01 3.93 -9.68
CA PHE A 209 -0.21 2.67 -8.97
C PHE A 209 -1.20 1.79 -9.71
N PHE A 210 -0.81 0.53 -9.87
CA PHE A 210 -1.71 -0.54 -10.30
C PHE A 210 -1.90 -1.51 -9.14
N PHE A 211 -3.10 -1.57 -8.59
CA PHE A 211 -3.49 -2.58 -7.62
C PHE A 211 -4.13 -3.73 -8.37
N ASP A 212 -3.32 -4.74 -8.66
CA ASP A 212 -3.82 -5.97 -9.26
C ASP A 212 -4.52 -6.84 -8.21
N GLU A 213 -5.52 -7.62 -8.64
CA GLU A 213 -6.42 -8.36 -7.76
C GLU A 213 -6.97 -7.48 -6.62
N ALA A 214 -7.46 -6.29 -6.99
CA ALA A 214 -7.86 -5.24 -6.04
C ALA A 214 -8.90 -5.71 -5.00
N HIS A 215 -9.61 -6.83 -5.26
CA HIS A 215 -10.50 -7.43 -4.29
C HIS A 215 -9.80 -7.79 -2.96
N MET A 216 -8.51 -8.13 -3.01
CA MET A 216 -7.74 -8.45 -1.81
C MET A 216 -7.44 -7.22 -0.94
N LEU A 217 -7.43 -6.04 -1.54
CA LEU A 217 -7.27 -4.77 -0.83
C LEU A 217 -8.50 -4.43 0.04
N PHE A 218 -9.67 -4.89 -0.37
CA PHE A 218 -10.95 -4.52 0.25
C PHE A 218 -11.57 -5.66 1.08
N ARG A 219 -11.20 -6.92 0.79
CA ARG A 219 -11.69 -8.07 1.53
C ARG A 219 -11.14 -8.07 2.95
N ASP A 220 -12.04 -8.13 3.93
CA ASP A 220 -11.70 -8.19 5.36
C ASP A 220 -10.80 -7.03 5.84
N ALA A 221 -10.72 -5.95 5.05
CA ALA A 221 -9.89 -4.80 5.37
C ALA A 221 -10.45 -4.05 6.60
N PRO A 222 -9.59 -3.64 7.55
CA PRO A 222 -10.02 -2.79 8.65
C PRO A 222 -10.70 -1.50 8.15
N ALA A 223 -11.75 -1.06 8.85
CA ALA A 223 -12.50 0.15 8.47
C ALA A 223 -11.59 1.39 8.27
N VAL A 224 -10.53 1.48 9.07
CA VAL A 224 -9.52 2.55 8.98
C VAL A 224 -8.77 2.51 7.65
N LEU A 225 -8.40 1.32 7.17
CA LEU A 225 -7.73 1.18 5.87
C LEU A 225 -8.67 1.59 4.73
N LEU A 226 -9.93 1.16 4.79
CA LEU A 226 -10.93 1.56 3.79
C LEU A 226 -11.13 3.07 3.74
N GLN A 227 -11.23 3.73 4.89
CA GLN A 227 -11.32 5.19 4.97
C GLN A 227 -10.07 5.89 4.41
N LYS A 228 -8.88 5.37 4.72
CA LYS A 228 -7.62 5.93 4.19
C LYS A 228 -7.52 5.77 2.68
N ILE A 229 -7.91 4.61 2.13
CA ILE A 229 -7.96 4.38 0.68
C ILE A 229 -8.94 5.36 0.03
N GLU A 230 -10.15 5.50 0.56
CA GLU A 230 -11.15 6.44 0.02
C GLU A 230 -10.64 7.88 0.02
N GLN A 231 -10.09 8.33 1.15
CA GLN A 231 -9.50 9.66 1.27
C GLN A 231 -8.35 9.87 0.29
N THR A 232 -7.45 8.89 0.19
CA THR A 232 -6.29 8.96 -0.69
C THR A 232 -6.73 9.02 -2.15
N VAL A 233 -7.61 8.13 -2.61
CA VAL A 233 -8.09 8.10 -4.00
C VAL A 233 -8.76 9.42 -4.38
N LYS A 234 -9.48 10.05 -3.45
CA LYS A 234 -10.14 11.34 -3.67
C LYS A 234 -9.15 12.48 -3.91
N LEU A 235 -8.02 12.49 -3.23
CA LEU A 235 -7.11 13.64 -3.17
C LEU A 235 -5.77 13.42 -3.90
N ILE A 236 -5.42 12.17 -4.20
CA ILE A 236 -4.08 11.83 -4.69
C ILE A 236 -3.77 12.39 -6.08
N ARG A 237 -4.81 12.66 -6.88
CA ARG A 237 -4.67 13.27 -8.20
C ARG A 237 -3.98 14.65 -8.13
N SER A 238 -4.34 15.49 -7.16
CA SER A 238 -3.71 16.81 -6.98
C SER A 238 -2.21 16.74 -6.67
N ARG A 239 -1.73 15.56 -6.26
CA ARG A 239 -0.31 15.27 -6.01
C ARG A 239 0.40 14.63 -7.22
N GLY A 240 -0.30 14.53 -8.36
CA GLY A 240 0.25 13.98 -9.58
C GLY A 240 0.36 12.46 -9.58
N VAL A 241 -0.47 11.76 -8.79
CA VAL A 241 -0.48 10.30 -8.72
C VAL A 241 -1.77 9.74 -9.33
N GLY A 242 -1.61 8.77 -10.25
CA GLY A 242 -2.70 7.97 -10.80
C GLY A 242 -2.87 6.65 -10.06
N VAL A 243 -4.11 6.19 -9.90
CA VAL A 243 -4.40 4.91 -9.26
C VAL A 243 -5.33 4.09 -10.17
N PHE A 244 -4.95 2.85 -10.42
CA PHE A 244 -5.73 1.87 -11.17
C PHE A 244 -6.02 0.66 -10.28
N PHE A 245 -7.29 0.29 -10.20
CA PHE A 245 -7.71 -0.97 -9.58
C PHE A 245 -8.06 -1.96 -10.66
N VAL A 246 -7.40 -3.11 -10.64
CA VAL A 246 -7.65 -4.23 -11.56
C VAL A 246 -8.34 -5.34 -10.77
N THR A 247 -9.53 -5.75 -11.20
CA THR A 247 -10.30 -6.80 -10.54
C THR A 247 -11.12 -7.60 -11.54
N GLN A 248 -11.43 -8.82 -11.21
CA GLN A 248 -12.28 -9.71 -12.02
C GLN A 248 -13.76 -9.40 -11.84
N ASN A 249 -14.16 -8.81 -10.72
CA ASN A 249 -15.54 -8.51 -10.42
C ASN A 249 -15.70 -7.05 -9.94
N PRO A 250 -16.47 -6.22 -10.64
CA PRO A 250 -16.68 -4.82 -10.27
C PRO A 250 -17.29 -4.61 -8.87
N SER A 251 -18.03 -5.60 -8.36
CA SER A 251 -18.66 -5.51 -7.03
C SER A 251 -17.67 -5.68 -5.87
N ASP A 252 -16.43 -6.05 -6.15
CA ASP A 252 -15.40 -6.23 -5.12
C ASP A 252 -14.86 -4.89 -4.58
N ILE A 253 -15.04 -3.82 -5.34
CA ILE A 253 -14.61 -2.48 -4.95
C ILE A 253 -15.77 -1.76 -4.27
N PRO A 254 -15.59 -1.22 -3.05
CA PRO A 254 -16.62 -0.48 -2.34
C PRO A 254 -17.18 0.69 -3.15
N ASN A 255 -18.49 0.93 -3.06
CA ASN A 255 -19.15 2.00 -3.80
C ASN A 255 -18.57 3.40 -3.50
N ALA A 256 -18.11 3.64 -2.27
CA ALA A 256 -17.48 4.89 -1.89
C ALA A 256 -16.18 5.15 -2.69
N VAL A 257 -15.37 4.11 -2.92
CA VAL A 257 -14.16 4.18 -3.77
C VAL A 257 -14.54 4.30 -5.24
N LEU A 258 -15.50 3.47 -5.72
CA LEU A 258 -15.98 3.52 -7.10
C LEU A 258 -16.51 4.90 -7.50
N ALA A 259 -17.13 5.62 -6.56
CA ALA A 259 -17.65 6.97 -6.79
C ALA A 259 -16.53 8.01 -7.05
N GLN A 260 -15.30 7.73 -6.63
CA GLN A 260 -14.14 8.61 -6.86
C GLN A 260 -13.41 8.31 -8.17
N LEU A 261 -13.68 7.15 -8.80
CA LEU A 261 -13.01 6.73 -10.03
C LEU A 261 -13.70 7.34 -11.24
N SER A 262 -12.99 8.19 -11.98
CA SER A 262 -13.53 8.89 -13.15
C SER A 262 -13.66 8.00 -14.38
N ASN A 263 -12.74 7.05 -14.56
CA ASN A 263 -12.67 6.21 -15.75
C ASN A 263 -12.84 4.73 -15.38
N ARG A 264 -13.54 4.00 -16.25
CA ARG A 264 -13.74 2.56 -16.09
C ARG A 264 -13.47 1.89 -17.41
N VAL A 265 -12.61 0.87 -17.40
CA VAL A 265 -12.34 0.01 -18.55
C VAL A 265 -12.90 -1.37 -18.22
N GLN A 266 -13.88 -1.83 -18.98
CA GLN A 266 -14.51 -3.12 -18.78
C GLN A 266 -14.30 -3.99 -20.00
N HIS A 267 -13.67 -5.15 -19.79
CA HIS A 267 -13.62 -6.22 -20.77
C HIS A 267 -14.90 -7.07 -20.69
N ALA A 268 -15.13 -7.93 -21.69
CA ALA A 268 -16.31 -8.81 -21.71
C ALA A 268 -16.34 -9.67 -20.44
N LEU A 269 -17.37 -9.48 -19.62
CA LEU A 269 -17.61 -10.27 -18.41
C LEU A 269 -18.44 -11.49 -18.74
N ARG A 270 -18.03 -12.65 -18.22
CA ARG A 270 -18.91 -13.82 -18.16
C ARG A 270 -19.74 -13.70 -16.87
N ALA A 271 -20.91 -13.08 -16.99
CA ALA A 271 -21.79 -12.88 -15.85
C ALA A 271 -22.58 -14.14 -15.54
N TYR A 272 -22.26 -14.82 -14.46
CA TYR A 272 -22.94 -16.04 -14.00
C TYR A 272 -23.91 -15.81 -12.83
N THR A 273 -23.90 -14.63 -12.22
CA THR A 273 -24.77 -14.29 -11.10
C THR A 273 -25.74 -13.18 -11.47
N PRO A 274 -26.97 -13.16 -10.90
CA PRO A 274 -27.92 -12.09 -11.14
C PRO A 274 -27.37 -10.68 -10.83
N ALA A 275 -26.55 -10.55 -9.81
CA ALA A 275 -25.89 -9.29 -9.45
C ALA A 275 -24.88 -8.85 -10.52
N ALA A 276 -24.06 -9.77 -11.05
CA ALA A 276 -23.12 -9.48 -12.14
C ALA A 276 -23.86 -9.14 -13.45
N VAL A 277 -24.97 -9.83 -13.75
CA VAL A 277 -25.83 -9.53 -14.89
C VAL A 277 -26.45 -8.15 -14.76
N SER A 278 -27.00 -7.82 -13.60
CA SER A 278 -27.59 -6.50 -13.32
C SER A 278 -26.55 -5.38 -13.48
N TYR A 279 -25.32 -5.60 -12.97
CA TYR A 279 -24.24 -4.63 -13.11
C TYR A 279 -23.82 -4.40 -14.57
N THR A 280 -23.74 -5.45 -15.38
CA THR A 280 -23.37 -5.36 -16.80
C THR A 280 -24.46 -4.72 -17.64
N HIS A 281 -25.74 -5.03 -17.40
CA HIS A 281 -26.86 -4.51 -18.18
C HIS A 281 -27.26 -3.08 -17.83
N LEU A 282 -27.26 -2.72 -16.54
CA LEU A 282 -27.67 -1.37 -16.12
C LEU A 282 -26.63 -0.30 -16.45
N ARG A 283 -25.33 -0.65 -16.47
CA ARG A 283 -24.25 0.33 -16.74
C ARG A 283 -23.74 0.32 -18.18
N ALA A 284 -23.94 -0.70 -18.97
CA ALA A 284 -23.63 -0.69 -20.41
C ALA A 284 -24.43 0.36 -21.17
N HIS A 285 -25.63 0.74 -20.68
CA HIS A 285 -26.45 1.81 -21.26
C HIS A 285 -25.95 3.22 -20.92
N GLU A 286 -25.15 3.41 -19.86
CA GLU A 286 -24.61 4.73 -19.53
C GLU A 286 -23.38 5.08 -20.36
N THR A 287 -22.58 4.09 -20.78
CA THR A 287 -21.36 4.31 -21.60
C THR A 287 -21.65 4.62 -23.06
N LEU A 288 -22.82 4.26 -23.58
CA LEU A 288 -23.25 4.59 -24.96
C LEU A 288 -23.78 6.01 -25.15
N ARG A 289 -23.93 6.81 -24.09
CA ARG A 289 -24.40 8.21 -24.16
C ARG A 289 -23.30 9.26 -24.20
N HIS A 290 -22.02 8.87 -24.13
CA HIS A 290 -20.87 9.79 -24.08
C HIS A 290 -19.76 9.48 -25.11
N LEU A 291 -20.14 8.83 -26.25
CA LEU A 291 -19.30 8.74 -27.45
C LEU A 291 -19.89 9.61 -28.57
#